data_7ef6f83c42ed43973a28c177e262bbdc
#
_entry.id   7ef6f83c42ed43973a28c177e262bbdc
#
_cell.length_a   1.000
_cell.length_b   1.000
_cell.length_c   1.000
_cell.angle_alpha   90.00
_cell.angle_beta   90.00
_cell.angle_gamma   90.00
#
_symmetry.space_group_name_H-M   'P 1'
#
loop_
_entity.id
_entity.type
_entity.pdbx_description
1 polymer ?
#
loop_
_entity_poly.entity_id
_entity_poly.type
_entity_poly.pdbx_seq_one_letter_code
_entity_poly.pdbx_strand_id
1 'polypeptide(L)'
;ASDVYKRQLSDSEKNPRGITNDRVGKKAEIGTDLSYQGIPYYMNQMNEWIRTFSQKFNDILTSGYSGNGDPGVKMFTGNKATSSEQFLLDDAAKRYDKQEKKNSKVTVKVNDDSYYRLTAKNFDILDAMEQDPSLMANRKNASDGVEQNDLLNDLKNLATDKSKMSFRGCNASEFLQCILSDVALNASRANTFYASFKDISNTIDNQRISISGVDEDEEAVNLVKYQNGYNLASKMIQTLTEIYDRLILETGV
;
A
#
# COMPACT_ATOMS: atom_id res chain seq x y z
N ALA A 1 2.71 8.77 -13.14
CA ALA A 1 2.81 9.15 -11.71
C ALA A 1 4.25 9.03 -11.18
N SER A 2 4.99 7.98 -11.54
CA SER A 2 6.37 7.79 -11.04
C SER A 2 7.35 8.86 -11.55
N ASP A 3 7.19 9.36 -12.77
CA ASP A 3 8.08 10.34 -13.36
C ASP A 3 7.85 11.77 -12.85
N VAL A 4 6.60 12.10 -12.52
CA VAL A 4 6.27 13.40 -11.89
C VAL A 4 6.83 13.42 -10.46
N TYR A 5 6.78 12.30 -9.77
CA TYR A 5 7.33 12.15 -8.42
C TYR A 5 8.86 12.22 -8.41
N LYS A 6 9.51 11.58 -9.38
CA LYS A 6 10.96 11.67 -9.55
C LYS A 6 11.44 13.08 -9.85
N ARG A 7 10.71 13.85 -10.67
CA ARG A 7 11.04 15.25 -10.95
C ARG A 7 10.89 16.16 -9.73
N GLN A 8 9.86 15.94 -8.91
CA GLN A 8 9.68 16.69 -7.66
C GLN A 8 10.76 16.40 -6.63
N LEU A 9 11.31 15.19 -6.63
CA LEU A 9 12.36 14.78 -5.71
C LEU A 9 13.76 15.15 -6.19
N SER A 10 14.00 15.33 -7.49
CA SER A 10 15.32 15.59 -8.06
C SER A 10 15.73 17.06 -8.11
N ASP A 11 14.81 17.99 -7.97
CA ASP A 11 15.08 19.43 -8.10
C ASP A 11 15.18 20.09 -6.71
N SER A 12 16.32 19.84 -6.02
CA SER A 12 16.52 20.28 -4.65
C SER A 12 16.72 21.82 -4.53
N GLU A 13 17.15 22.49 -5.59
CA GLU A 13 17.35 23.96 -5.57
C GLU A 13 16.03 24.72 -5.76
N LYS A 14 15.12 24.17 -6.54
CA LYS A 14 13.80 24.78 -6.80
C LYS A 14 12.70 24.24 -5.88
N ASN A 15 12.92 23.12 -5.25
CA ASN A 15 11.98 22.50 -4.33
C ASN A 15 12.68 22.15 -3.01
N PRO A 16 12.52 22.96 -1.95
CA PRO A 16 13.12 22.72 -0.66
C PRO A 16 12.65 21.41 0.01
N ARG A 17 11.63 20.74 -0.56
CA ARG A 17 11.19 19.41 -0.17
C ARG A 17 11.83 18.28 -0.98
N GLY A 18 12.73 18.60 -1.92
CA GLY A 18 13.47 17.63 -2.73
C GLY A 18 14.41 16.72 -1.94
N ILE A 19 15.05 15.79 -2.64
CA ILE A 19 16.05 14.90 -2.04
C ILE A 19 17.31 15.72 -1.79
N THR A 20 17.63 15.90 -0.52
CA THR A 20 18.90 16.48 -0.08
C THR A 20 19.90 15.38 0.23
N ASN A 21 21.22 15.69 0.27
CA ASN A 21 22.27 14.68 0.50
C ASN A 21 22.09 13.92 1.82
N ASP A 22 21.46 14.53 2.83
CA ASP A 22 21.12 13.91 4.10
C ASP A 22 19.97 12.88 3.99
N ARG A 23 19.25 12.87 2.86
CA ARG A 23 18.17 11.93 2.57
C ARG A 23 18.56 10.78 1.63
N VAL A 24 19.76 10.87 1.05
CA VAL A 24 20.29 9.79 0.19
C VAL A 24 20.49 8.54 1.04
N GLY A 25 19.97 7.41 0.57
CA GLY A 25 20.01 6.12 1.28
C GLY A 25 18.94 5.92 2.36
N LYS A 26 18.06 6.91 2.61
CA LYS A 26 16.90 6.71 3.49
C LYS A 26 15.72 6.10 2.72
N LYS A 27 15.00 5.19 3.35
CA LYS A 27 13.74 4.69 2.79
C LYS A 27 12.72 5.82 2.70
N ALA A 28 12.20 6.07 1.50
CA ALA A 28 11.01 6.90 1.32
C ALA A 28 9.76 6.00 1.45
N GLU A 29 8.92 6.29 2.41
CA GLU A 29 7.64 5.60 2.58
C GLU A 29 6.52 6.49 2.02
N ILE A 30 5.82 5.98 1.00
CA ILE A 30 4.68 6.65 0.39
C ILE A 30 3.41 6.13 1.07
N GLY A 31 2.51 7.06 1.43
CA GLY A 31 1.20 6.69 1.99
C GLY A 31 1.18 6.49 3.50
N THR A 32 2.13 7.08 4.22
CA THR A 32 2.14 7.12 5.70
C THR A 32 1.38 8.31 6.26
N ASP A 33 1.07 9.30 5.44
CA ASP A 33 0.42 10.54 5.85
C ASP A 33 -1.11 10.38 5.91
N LEU A 34 -1.74 11.11 6.82
CA LEU A 34 -3.21 11.20 6.97
C LEU A 34 -3.91 11.71 5.70
N SER A 35 -3.24 12.58 4.95
CA SER A 35 -3.75 13.13 3.69
C SER A 35 -3.65 12.14 2.53
N TYR A 36 -2.80 11.12 2.64
CA TYR A 36 -2.64 10.06 1.64
C TYR A 36 -2.44 8.71 2.34
N GLN A 37 -3.56 8.03 2.58
CA GLN A 37 -3.60 6.74 3.28
C GLN A 37 -3.28 5.61 2.29
N GLY A 38 -2.02 5.18 2.28
CA GLY A 38 -1.56 4.03 1.51
C GLY A 38 -1.36 2.77 2.35
N ILE A 39 -0.84 1.72 1.74
CA ILE A 39 -0.53 0.44 2.41
C ILE A 39 0.32 0.64 3.68
N PRO A 40 1.40 1.46 3.70
CA PRO A 40 2.19 1.68 4.90
C PRO A 40 1.41 2.29 6.06
N TYR A 41 0.43 3.16 5.79
CA TYR A 41 -0.43 3.74 6.81
C TYR A 41 -1.25 2.66 7.53
N TYR A 42 -1.94 1.79 6.78
CA TYR A 42 -2.73 0.71 7.36
C TYR A 42 -1.88 -0.36 8.04
N MET A 43 -0.71 -0.66 7.48
CA MET A 43 0.25 -1.57 8.12
C MET A 43 0.73 -1.03 9.47
N ASN A 44 1.01 0.26 9.57
CA ASN A 44 1.40 0.87 10.84
C ASN A 44 0.28 0.81 11.87
N GLN A 45 -0.97 1.05 11.48
CA GLN A 45 -2.11 0.91 12.39
C GLN A 45 -2.30 -0.54 12.86
N MET A 46 -2.20 -1.49 11.94
CA MET A 46 -2.29 -2.91 12.27
C MET A 46 -1.15 -3.34 13.19
N ASN A 47 0.06 -2.88 12.94
CA ASN A 47 1.23 -3.17 13.80
C ASN A 47 1.05 -2.56 15.20
N GLU A 48 0.51 -1.35 15.31
CA GLU A 48 0.22 -0.71 16.59
C GLU A 48 -0.83 -1.53 17.36
N TRP A 49 -1.88 -1.97 16.69
CA TRP A 49 -2.89 -2.82 17.27
C TRP A 49 -2.30 -4.14 17.80
N ILE A 50 -1.53 -4.87 16.97
CA ILE A 50 -0.91 -6.15 17.33
C ILE A 50 0.01 -5.98 18.54
N ARG A 51 0.85 -4.95 18.55
CA ARG A 51 1.78 -4.68 19.67
C ARG A 51 1.03 -4.45 20.96
N THR A 52 0.04 -3.57 20.94
CA THR A 52 -0.72 -3.21 22.14
C THR A 52 -1.59 -4.37 22.61
N PHE A 53 -2.26 -5.05 21.69
CA PHE A 53 -3.09 -6.22 22.02
C PHE A 53 -2.25 -7.34 22.60
N SER A 54 -1.17 -7.74 21.94
CA SER A 54 -0.28 -8.82 22.38
C SER A 54 0.32 -8.52 23.77
N GLN A 55 0.74 -7.26 23.99
CA GLN A 55 1.28 -6.85 25.26
C GLN A 55 0.26 -6.97 26.38
N LYS A 56 -0.94 -6.41 26.20
CA LYS A 56 -2.01 -6.48 27.21
C LYS A 56 -2.50 -7.90 27.47
N PHE A 57 -2.59 -8.69 26.40
CA PHE A 57 -3.00 -10.09 26.50
C PHE A 57 -1.96 -10.91 27.27
N ASN A 58 -0.69 -10.75 26.94
CA ASN A 58 0.41 -11.42 27.65
C ASN A 58 0.53 -10.94 29.11
N ASP A 59 0.32 -9.65 29.39
CA ASP A 59 0.31 -9.11 30.75
C ASP A 59 -0.78 -9.80 31.61
N ILE A 60 -1.96 -10.06 31.05
CA ILE A 60 -3.04 -10.78 31.74
C ILE A 60 -2.64 -12.24 31.96
N LEU A 61 -2.17 -12.95 30.93
CA LEU A 61 -1.76 -14.35 31.06
C LEU A 61 -0.65 -14.54 32.08
N THR A 62 0.38 -13.70 32.03
CA THR A 62 1.52 -13.82 32.97
C THR A 62 1.17 -13.40 34.40
N SER A 63 0.03 -12.74 34.61
CA SER A 63 -0.47 -12.44 35.95
C SER A 63 -1.24 -13.60 36.59
N GLY A 64 -1.53 -14.66 35.84
CA GLY A 64 -2.31 -15.80 36.27
C GLY A 64 -1.50 -17.10 36.38
N TYR A 65 -2.24 -18.18 36.62
CA TYR A 65 -1.69 -19.51 36.76
C TYR A 65 -2.40 -20.50 35.84
N SER A 66 -1.64 -21.49 35.35
CA SER A 66 -2.18 -22.58 34.54
C SER A 66 -3.07 -23.54 35.36
N GLY A 67 -3.76 -24.45 34.69
CA GLY A 67 -4.52 -25.51 35.33
C GLY A 67 -3.71 -26.39 36.29
N ASN A 68 -2.43 -26.50 36.09
CA ASN A 68 -1.49 -27.26 36.90
C ASN A 68 -0.93 -26.46 38.09
N GLY A 69 -1.23 -25.16 38.18
CA GLY A 69 -0.70 -24.28 39.23
C GLY A 69 0.62 -23.61 38.88
N ASP A 70 1.11 -23.81 37.66
CA ASP A 70 2.32 -23.12 37.17
C ASP A 70 2.04 -21.67 36.77
N PRO A 71 3.01 -20.75 36.91
CA PRO A 71 2.84 -19.39 36.46
C PRO A 71 2.52 -19.29 34.96
N GLY A 72 1.61 -18.40 34.59
CA GLY A 72 1.22 -18.21 33.19
C GLY A 72 2.36 -17.73 32.31
N VAL A 73 2.38 -18.19 31.08
CA VAL A 73 3.38 -17.90 30.06
C VAL A 73 2.80 -16.94 29.01
N LYS A 74 3.64 -16.16 28.36
CA LYS A 74 3.24 -15.30 27.23
C LYS A 74 2.76 -16.18 26.07
N MET A 75 1.60 -15.84 25.51
CA MET A 75 1.04 -16.56 24.37
C MET A 75 1.47 -15.96 23.03
N PHE A 76 1.35 -14.66 22.92
CA PHE A 76 1.64 -13.96 21.68
C PHE A 76 3.11 -13.53 21.62
N THR A 77 3.75 -13.88 20.50
CA THR A 77 5.13 -13.57 20.20
C THR A 77 5.30 -13.29 18.72
N GLY A 78 6.48 -13.36 18.20
CA GLY A 78 6.77 -13.23 16.77
C GLY A 78 8.10 -13.84 16.41
N ASN A 79 8.23 -14.24 15.16
CA ASN A 79 9.42 -14.88 14.63
C ASN A 79 10.47 -13.84 14.24
N LYS A 80 11.74 -14.10 14.61
CA LYS A 80 12.88 -13.28 14.20
C LYS A 80 13.14 -13.48 12.70
N ALA A 81 13.39 -12.38 11.98
CA ALA A 81 13.60 -12.45 10.53
C ALA A 81 14.89 -13.18 10.12
N THR A 82 15.86 -13.31 11.02
CA THR A 82 17.20 -13.83 10.75
C THR A 82 17.45 -15.22 11.35
N SER A 83 16.57 -15.70 12.20
CA SER A 83 16.67 -17.02 12.84
C SER A 83 15.29 -17.63 13.02
N SER A 84 15.21 -18.94 13.19
CA SER A 84 13.95 -19.62 13.52
C SER A 84 13.53 -19.41 14.99
N GLU A 85 14.15 -18.48 15.70
CA GLU A 85 13.85 -18.18 17.10
C GLU A 85 12.72 -17.18 17.20
N GLN A 86 11.92 -17.34 18.24
CA GLN A 86 10.89 -16.39 18.61
C GLN A 86 11.41 -15.28 19.53
N PHE A 87 10.72 -14.12 19.54
CA PHE A 87 11.05 -13.03 20.46
C PHE A 87 10.65 -13.39 21.90
N LEU A 88 11.51 -13.08 22.86
CA LEU A 88 11.22 -13.27 24.29
C LEU A 88 10.24 -12.21 24.83
N LEU A 89 10.12 -11.08 24.15
CA LEU A 89 9.25 -9.94 24.51
C LEU A 89 9.40 -9.52 25.97
N ASP A 90 10.63 -9.22 26.36
CA ASP A 90 10.94 -8.82 27.74
C ASP A 90 10.40 -7.41 28.02
N ASP A 91 9.73 -7.27 29.18
CA ASP A 91 9.18 -5.99 29.65
C ASP A 91 10.26 -4.94 30.00
N ALA A 92 11.50 -5.37 30.25
CA ALA A 92 12.63 -4.47 30.42
C ALA A 92 12.90 -3.62 29.18
N ALA A 93 12.48 -4.07 28.01
CA ALA A 93 12.56 -3.33 26.75
C ALA A 93 11.59 -2.13 26.66
N LYS A 94 10.65 -1.97 27.60
CA LYS A 94 9.77 -0.79 27.71
C LYS A 94 10.49 0.49 28.11
N ARG A 95 11.74 0.41 28.52
CA ARG A 95 12.48 1.60 28.89
C ARG A 95 12.91 2.34 27.63
N TYR A 96 12.08 3.31 27.24
CA TYR A 96 12.56 4.46 26.50
C TYR A 96 13.74 5.02 27.30
N ASP A 97 14.95 4.81 26.84
CA ASP A 97 16.07 5.59 27.32
C ASP A 97 15.75 7.04 26.98
N LYS A 98 15.19 7.77 27.95
CA LYS A 98 15.11 9.22 27.92
C LYS A 98 16.50 9.72 28.05
N GLN A 99 17.29 9.57 27.00
CA GLN A 99 18.52 10.37 26.89
C GLN A 99 18.08 11.82 26.75
N GLU A 100 18.53 12.58 27.70
CA GLU A 100 18.29 13.98 27.89
C GLU A 100 18.16 14.76 26.58
N LYS A 101 17.17 15.64 26.58
CA LYS A 101 16.96 16.68 25.59
C LYS A 101 18.25 17.50 25.44
N LYS A 102 19.10 17.12 24.51
CA LYS A 102 20.03 18.01 23.83
C LYS A 102 19.72 17.92 22.35
N ASN A 103 18.93 18.91 21.88
CA ASN A 103 18.68 19.27 20.50
C ASN A 103 18.41 18.12 19.52
N SER A 104 17.11 17.85 19.32
CA SER A 104 16.48 17.28 18.12
C SER A 104 16.97 15.90 17.64
N LYS A 105 16.16 14.98 17.85
CA LYS A 105 15.89 13.62 17.34
C LYS A 105 15.92 12.61 18.48
N VAL A 106 14.73 12.28 18.94
CA VAL A 106 14.53 11.11 19.81
C VAL A 106 14.84 9.87 18.97
N THR A 107 16.05 9.35 19.09
CA THR A 107 16.39 8.05 18.52
C THR A 107 15.95 7.00 19.52
N VAL A 108 14.79 6.41 19.29
CA VAL A 108 14.31 5.28 20.09
C VAL A 108 15.17 4.07 19.74
N LYS A 109 16.06 3.65 20.65
CA LYS A 109 16.72 2.35 20.57
C LYS A 109 15.70 1.27 20.92
N VAL A 110 15.23 0.54 19.93
CA VAL A 110 14.36 -0.60 20.10
C VAL A 110 15.23 -1.81 20.38
N ASN A 111 15.05 -2.45 21.55
CA ASN A 111 15.73 -3.71 21.87
C ASN A 111 15.22 -4.82 20.94
N ASP A 112 16.04 -5.82 20.62
CA ASP A 112 15.70 -6.89 19.68
C ASP A 112 14.54 -7.77 20.17
N ASP A 113 14.28 -7.84 21.47
CA ASP A 113 13.16 -8.57 22.07
C ASP A 113 11.99 -7.69 22.52
N SER A 114 11.86 -6.49 22.00
CA SER A 114 10.78 -5.55 22.32
C SER A 114 9.50 -5.86 21.53
N TYR A 115 8.32 -5.57 22.12
CA TYR A 115 7.03 -5.56 21.42
C TYR A 115 7.01 -4.67 20.17
N TYR A 116 7.89 -3.65 20.07
CA TYR A 116 8.02 -2.85 18.85
C TYR A 116 8.51 -3.62 17.62
N ARG A 117 9.11 -4.80 17.83
CA ARG A 117 9.50 -5.70 16.74
C ARG A 117 8.33 -6.51 16.19
N LEU A 118 7.23 -6.62 16.94
CA LEU A 118 6.02 -7.27 16.45
C LEU A 118 5.38 -6.47 15.33
N THR A 119 5.05 -7.18 14.28
CA THR A 119 4.35 -6.69 13.10
C THR A 119 3.32 -7.72 12.66
N ALA A 120 2.34 -7.31 11.86
CA ALA A 120 1.37 -8.24 11.27
C ALA A 120 2.01 -9.36 10.43
N LYS A 121 3.27 -9.18 10.02
CA LYS A 121 3.99 -10.16 9.19
C LYS A 121 4.67 -11.26 10.00
N ASN A 122 5.15 -10.93 11.21
CA ASN A 122 5.94 -11.85 12.04
C ASN A 122 5.23 -12.28 13.33
N PHE A 123 3.99 -11.84 13.51
CA PHE A 123 3.16 -12.18 14.66
C PHE A 123 2.86 -13.67 14.68
N ASP A 124 3.03 -14.31 15.84
CA ASP A 124 2.87 -15.73 16.01
C ASP A 124 2.51 -16.09 17.46
N ILE A 125 2.15 -17.34 17.68
CA ILE A 125 1.93 -17.94 18.99
C ILE A 125 3.24 -18.59 19.46
N LEU A 126 3.48 -18.64 20.75
CA LEU A 126 4.66 -19.27 21.32
C LEU A 126 4.66 -20.77 21.02
N ASP A 127 5.72 -21.29 20.40
CA ASP A 127 5.85 -22.70 20.01
C ASP A 127 5.65 -23.67 21.18
N ALA A 128 6.10 -23.28 22.37
CA ALA A 128 5.90 -24.09 23.58
C ALA A 128 4.41 -24.23 23.93
N MET A 129 3.59 -23.21 23.68
CA MET A 129 2.15 -23.24 23.95
C MET A 129 1.37 -23.98 22.85
N GLU A 130 1.90 -24.04 21.64
CA GLU A 130 1.34 -24.90 20.58
C GLU A 130 1.57 -26.40 20.88
N GLN A 131 2.74 -26.72 21.45
CA GLN A 131 3.07 -28.07 21.82
C GLN A 131 2.33 -28.53 23.10
N ASP A 132 2.16 -27.64 24.06
CA ASP A 132 1.47 -27.90 25.33
C ASP A 132 0.48 -26.76 25.69
N PRO A 133 -0.79 -26.87 25.27
CA PRO A 133 -1.82 -25.90 25.60
C PRO A 133 -2.12 -25.78 27.10
N SER A 134 -1.69 -26.74 27.92
CA SER A 134 -1.89 -26.70 29.38
C SER A 134 -1.11 -25.62 30.08
N LEU A 135 -0.11 -25.01 29.40
CA LEU A 135 0.64 -23.84 29.84
C LEU A 135 -0.18 -22.56 29.88
N MET A 136 -1.37 -22.55 29.24
CA MET A 136 -2.23 -21.38 29.23
C MET A 136 -2.80 -21.12 30.64
N ALA A 137 -2.57 -19.90 31.13
CA ALA A 137 -3.15 -19.47 32.40
C ALA A 137 -4.68 -19.34 32.29
N ASN A 138 -5.41 -19.88 33.23
CA ASN A 138 -6.88 -19.82 33.28
C ASN A 138 -7.42 -19.28 34.61
N ARG A 139 -6.59 -19.14 35.64
CA ARG A 139 -6.98 -18.65 36.97
C ARG A 139 -6.06 -17.52 37.46
N LYS A 140 -6.56 -16.73 38.40
CA LYS A 140 -5.80 -15.59 38.99
C LYS A 140 -4.87 -16.05 40.11
N ASN A 141 -5.25 -17.07 40.87
CA ASN A 141 -4.42 -17.58 41.96
C ASN A 141 -4.17 -19.09 41.76
N ALA A 142 -3.00 -19.55 42.18
CA ALA A 142 -2.63 -20.97 42.10
C ALA A 142 -3.57 -21.89 42.92
N SER A 143 -4.19 -21.36 43.95
CA SER A 143 -5.12 -22.08 44.84
C SER A 143 -6.58 -22.12 44.34
N ASP A 144 -6.88 -21.39 43.25
CA ASP A 144 -8.24 -21.33 42.73
C ASP A 144 -8.65 -22.65 42.10
N GLY A 145 -9.91 -23.05 42.28
CA GLY A 145 -10.43 -24.27 41.68
C GLY A 145 -10.56 -24.19 40.16
N VAL A 146 -10.76 -25.34 39.52
CA VAL A 146 -10.89 -25.47 38.05
C VAL A 146 -12.10 -24.71 37.49
N GLU A 147 -13.06 -24.35 38.33
CA GLU A 147 -14.27 -23.60 37.92
C GLU A 147 -14.08 -22.07 37.87
N GLN A 148 -12.95 -21.57 38.34
CA GLN A 148 -12.65 -20.15 38.36
C GLN A 148 -12.15 -19.70 36.97
N ASN A 149 -13.00 -18.90 36.27
CA ASN A 149 -12.73 -18.46 34.91
C ASN A 149 -12.48 -16.92 34.83
N ASP A 150 -12.09 -16.29 35.93
CA ASP A 150 -11.94 -14.85 36.03
C ASP A 150 -10.89 -14.29 35.07
N LEU A 151 -9.78 -15.03 34.89
CA LEU A 151 -8.73 -14.65 33.95
C LEU A 151 -9.22 -14.69 32.51
N LEU A 152 -9.99 -15.72 32.13
CA LEU A 152 -10.56 -15.86 30.80
C LEU A 152 -11.59 -14.75 30.51
N ASN A 153 -12.36 -14.34 31.52
CA ASN A 153 -13.26 -13.21 31.40
C ASN A 153 -12.49 -11.88 31.20
N ASP A 154 -11.36 -11.71 31.87
CA ASP A 154 -10.50 -10.54 31.64
C ASP A 154 -9.92 -10.51 30.23
N LEU A 155 -9.50 -11.65 29.69
CA LEU A 155 -9.04 -11.79 28.32
C LEU A 155 -10.16 -11.51 27.31
N LYS A 156 -11.36 -12.03 27.54
CA LYS A 156 -12.53 -11.77 26.70
C LYS A 156 -12.87 -10.27 26.68
N ASN A 157 -12.87 -9.64 27.86
CA ASN A 157 -13.18 -8.22 27.97
C ASN A 157 -12.10 -7.33 27.38
N LEU A 158 -10.88 -7.79 27.22
CA LEU A 158 -9.81 -7.03 26.58
C LEU A 158 -10.15 -6.56 25.17
N ALA A 159 -10.86 -7.38 24.40
CA ALA A 159 -11.24 -7.04 23.03
C ALA A 159 -12.40 -6.06 22.93
N THR A 160 -13.28 -6.00 23.94
CA THR A 160 -14.54 -5.27 23.89
C THR A 160 -14.62 -4.09 24.85
N ASP A 161 -13.84 -4.10 25.92
CA ASP A 161 -13.88 -3.05 26.95
C ASP A 161 -12.85 -1.94 26.65
N LYS A 162 -13.36 -0.73 26.38
CA LYS A 162 -12.53 0.47 26.14
C LYS A 162 -11.69 0.89 27.35
N SER A 163 -12.08 0.50 28.56
CA SER A 163 -11.31 0.82 29.79
C SER A 163 -10.06 -0.04 29.90
N LYS A 164 -10.09 -1.26 29.39
CA LYS A 164 -8.97 -2.21 29.37
C LYS A 164 -7.96 -1.87 28.27
N MET A 165 -8.48 -1.57 27.07
CA MET A 165 -7.66 -1.22 25.91
C MET A 165 -8.45 -0.29 24.99
N SER A 166 -7.84 0.85 24.65
CA SER A 166 -8.44 1.83 23.77
C SER A 166 -7.47 2.24 22.67
N PHE A 167 -7.97 2.28 21.44
CA PHE A 167 -7.30 2.80 20.25
C PHE A 167 -8.10 3.97 19.70
N ARG A 168 -7.56 5.19 19.82
CA ARG A 168 -8.21 6.41 19.32
C ARG A 168 -9.68 6.55 19.74
N GLY A 169 -10.01 6.10 20.96
CA GLY A 169 -11.38 6.15 21.50
C GLY A 169 -12.28 4.98 21.13
N CYS A 170 -11.78 4.00 20.35
CA CYS A 170 -12.46 2.76 20.02
C CYS A 170 -11.90 1.59 20.84
N ASN A 171 -12.71 0.54 21.08
CA ASN A 171 -12.18 -0.71 21.62
C ASN A 171 -11.36 -1.47 20.54
N ALA A 172 -10.70 -2.56 20.91
CA ALA A 172 -9.84 -3.30 20.00
C ALA A 172 -10.58 -3.84 18.78
N SER A 173 -11.78 -4.36 18.97
CA SER A 173 -12.61 -4.90 17.89
C SER A 173 -13.14 -3.80 16.96
N GLU A 174 -13.66 -2.71 17.53
CA GLU A 174 -14.12 -1.55 16.78
C GLU A 174 -13.01 -0.93 15.95
N PHE A 175 -11.78 -0.87 16.47
CA PHE A 175 -10.66 -0.29 15.75
C PHE A 175 -10.29 -1.12 14.49
N LEU A 176 -10.31 -2.45 14.58
CA LEU A 176 -10.12 -3.31 13.42
C LEU A 176 -11.23 -3.13 12.38
N GLN A 177 -12.48 -2.99 12.83
CA GLN A 177 -13.59 -2.70 11.92
C GLN A 177 -13.44 -1.33 11.24
N CYS A 178 -12.95 -0.31 11.97
CA CYS A 178 -12.65 0.99 11.37
C CYS A 178 -11.58 0.88 10.28
N ILE A 179 -10.48 0.17 10.55
CA ILE A 179 -9.43 -0.06 9.53
C ILE A 179 -10.02 -0.74 8.29
N LEU A 180 -10.80 -1.81 8.48
CA LEU A 180 -11.41 -2.56 7.37
C LEU A 180 -12.36 -1.68 6.56
N SER A 181 -13.19 -0.88 7.24
CA SER A 181 -14.14 0.03 6.60
C SER A 181 -13.44 1.12 5.80
N ASP A 182 -12.36 1.69 6.34
CA ASP A 182 -11.57 2.70 5.64
C ASP A 182 -10.89 2.12 4.40
N VAL A 183 -10.33 0.93 4.50
CA VAL A 183 -9.71 0.23 3.35
C VAL A 183 -10.76 -0.06 2.28
N ALA A 184 -11.93 -0.57 2.67
CA ALA A 184 -13.01 -0.88 1.75
C ALA A 184 -13.54 0.37 1.03
N LEU A 185 -13.71 1.47 1.77
CA LEU A 185 -14.15 2.74 1.21
C LEU A 185 -13.14 3.32 0.22
N ASN A 186 -11.86 3.30 0.58
CA ASN A 186 -10.79 3.81 -0.28
C ASN A 186 -10.59 2.94 -1.52
N ALA A 187 -10.73 1.61 -1.40
CA ALA A 187 -10.71 0.70 -2.54
C ALA A 187 -11.89 0.95 -3.49
N SER A 188 -13.10 1.15 -2.94
CA SER A 188 -14.28 1.49 -3.74
C SER A 188 -14.11 2.80 -4.49
N ARG A 189 -13.61 3.85 -3.82
CA ARG A 189 -13.31 5.14 -4.45
C ARG A 189 -12.25 5.00 -5.55
N ALA A 190 -11.18 4.27 -5.30
CA ALA A 190 -10.13 4.04 -6.29
C ALA A 190 -10.67 3.34 -7.54
N ASN A 191 -11.53 2.33 -7.38
CA ASN A 191 -12.18 1.63 -8.49
C ASN A 191 -13.11 2.57 -9.29
N THR A 192 -13.88 3.42 -8.61
CA THR A 192 -14.74 4.41 -9.28
C THR A 192 -13.91 5.41 -10.07
N PHE A 193 -12.83 5.95 -9.50
CA PHE A 193 -11.94 6.85 -10.21
C PHE A 193 -11.25 6.16 -11.39
N TYR A 194 -10.80 4.92 -11.23
CA TYR A 194 -10.19 4.17 -12.32
C TYR A 194 -11.16 3.99 -13.50
N ALA A 195 -12.42 3.60 -13.23
CA ALA A 195 -13.45 3.48 -14.26
C ALA A 195 -13.69 4.83 -14.97
N SER A 196 -13.87 5.92 -14.20
CA SER A 196 -14.08 7.26 -14.76
C SER A 196 -12.91 7.74 -15.62
N PHE A 197 -11.67 7.56 -15.16
CA PHE A 197 -10.50 7.94 -15.95
C PHE A 197 -10.32 7.08 -17.19
N LYS A 198 -10.68 5.80 -17.15
CA LYS A 198 -10.68 4.92 -18.31
C LYS A 198 -11.68 5.39 -19.35
N ASP A 199 -12.89 5.78 -18.93
CA ASP A 199 -13.92 6.30 -19.83
C ASP A 199 -13.52 7.65 -20.46
N ILE A 200 -12.90 8.53 -19.67
CA ILE A 200 -12.33 9.79 -20.17
C ILE A 200 -11.22 9.51 -21.20
N SER A 201 -10.31 8.58 -20.91
CA SER A 201 -9.25 8.18 -21.85
C SER A 201 -9.83 7.66 -23.17
N ASN A 202 -10.80 6.76 -23.11
CA ASN A 202 -11.49 6.24 -24.30
C ASN A 202 -12.19 7.35 -25.09
N THR A 203 -12.81 8.29 -24.38
CA THR A 203 -13.47 9.45 -25.02
C THR A 203 -12.46 10.35 -25.74
N ILE A 204 -11.33 10.63 -25.10
CA ILE A 204 -10.25 11.44 -25.72
C ILE A 204 -9.66 10.71 -26.93
N ASP A 205 -9.43 9.41 -26.84
CA ASP A 205 -8.92 8.61 -27.95
C ASP A 205 -9.90 8.59 -29.12
N ASN A 206 -11.20 8.43 -28.88
CA ASN A 206 -12.24 8.51 -29.89
C ASN A 206 -12.32 9.91 -30.55
N GLN A 207 -12.21 10.98 -29.74
CA GLN A 207 -12.17 12.35 -30.27
C GLN A 207 -10.91 12.58 -31.12
N ARG A 208 -9.77 12.04 -30.68
CA ARG A 208 -8.53 12.12 -31.43
C ARG A 208 -8.61 11.41 -32.79
N ILE A 209 -9.21 10.22 -32.82
CA ILE A 209 -9.47 9.48 -34.06
C ILE A 209 -10.46 10.25 -34.95
N SER A 210 -11.50 10.84 -34.37
CA SER A 210 -12.49 11.63 -35.14
C SER A 210 -11.91 12.89 -35.78
N ILE A 211 -10.89 13.52 -35.18
CA ILE A 211 -10.27 14.75 -35.68
C ILE A 211 -9.10 14.46 -36.64
N SER A 212 -8.27 13.45 -36.29
CA SER A 212 -7.02 13.16 -37.01
C SER A 212 -7.00 11.76 -37.64
N GLY A 213 -8.06 10.99 -37.48
CA GLY A 213 -8.19 9.69 -38.13
C GLY A 213 -8.39 9.85 -39.63
N VAL A 214 -7.77 9.00 -40.40
CA VAL A 214 -7.91 8.90 -41.83
C VAL A 214 -8.92 7.80 -42.09
N ASP A 215 -10.01 8.13 -42.81
CA ASP A 215 -10.97 7.14 -43.29
C ASP A 215 -10.35 6.45 -44.52
N GLU A 216 -10.03 5.17 -44.39
CA GLU A 216 -9.37 4.38 -45.44
C GLU A 216 -10.25 4.31 -46.71
N ASP A 217 -11.56 4.28 -46.57
CA ASP A 217 -12.49 4.24 -47.69
C ASP A 217 -12.50 5.59 -48.47
N GLU A 218 -12.50 6.70 -47.72
CA GLU A 218 -12.41 8.03 -48.33
C GLU A 218 -11.07 8.27 -49.05
N GLU A 219 -9.98 7.84 -48.43
CA GLU A 219 -8.65 7.93 -49.05
C GLU A 219 -8.53 7.04 -50.29
N ALA A 220 -9.13 5.84 -50.27
CA ALA A 220 -9.14 4.97 -51.42
C ALA A 220 -9.93 5.60 -52.59
N VAL A 221 -11.07 6.21 -52.32
CA VAL A 221 -11.85 6.97 -53.34
C VAL A 221 -11.05 8.14 -53.87
N ASN A 222 -10.38 8.92 -53.01
CA ASN A 222 -9.54 10.03 -53.40
C ASN A 222 -8.36 9.55 -54.24
N LEU A 223 -7.73 8.42 -53.89
CA LEU A 223 -6.64 7.83 -54.67
C LEU A 223 -7.09 7.50 -56.09
N VAL A 224 -8.23 6.84 -56.25
CA VAL A 224 -8.81 6.50 -57.57
C VAL A 224 -9.12 7.73 -58.37
N LYS A 225 -9.67 8.77 -57.71
CA LYS A 225 -9.98 10.07 -58.37
C LYS A 225 -8.72 10.75 -58.87
N TYR A 226 -7.66 10.82 -58.07
CA TYR A 226 -6.39 11.41 -58.48
C TYR A 226 -5.68 10.59 -59.55
N GLN A 227 -5.74 9.24 -59.48
CA GLN A 227 -5.24 8.37 -60.53
C GLN A 227 -5.93 8.55 -61.87
N ASN A 228 -7.25 8.69 -61.84
CA ASN A 228 -8.02 9.01 -63.05
C ASN A 228 -7.69 10.40 -63.63
N GLY A 229 -7.53 11.40 -62.74
CA GLY A 229 -7.08 12.76 -63.12
C GLY A 229 -5.70 12.76 -63.77
N TYR A 230 -4.74 12.02 -63.19
CA TYR A 230 -3.39 11.84 -63.75
C TYR A 230 -3.44 11.17 -65.13
N ASN A 231 -4.23 10.12 -65.30
CA ASN A 231 -4.40 9.43 -66.60
C ASN A 231 -4.99 10.34 -67.66
N LEU A 232 -5.99 11.16 -67.27
CA LEU A 232 -6.62 12.11 -68.16
C LEU A 232 -5.65 13.19 -68.59
N ALA A 233 -4.91 13.76 -67.65
CA ALA A 233 -3.87 14.76 -67.92
C ALA A 233 -2.77 14.22 -68.85
N SER A 234 -2.33 12.94 -68.62
CA SER A 234 -1.35 12.29 -69.49
C SER A 234 -1.89 12.13 -70.93
N LYS A 235 -3.15 11.73 -71.11
CA LYS A 235 -3.77 11.65 -72.43
C LYS A 235 -3.86 13.02 -73.09
N MET A 236 -4.22 14.06 -72.36
CA MET A 236 -4.25 15.44 -72.90
C MET A 236 -2.85 15.87 -73.36
N ILE A 237 -1.80 15.60 -72.62
CA ILE A 237 -0.41 15.88 -73.03
C ILE A 237 -0.05 15.12 -74.28
N GLN A 238 -0.39 13.82 -74.39
CA GLN A 238 -0.16 13.05 -75.58
C GLN A 238 -0.86 13.67 -76.79
N THR A 239 -2.15 13.99 -76.67
CA THR A 239 -2.90 14.63 -77.75
C THR A 239 -2.32 15.98 -78.14
N LEU A 240 -1.92 16.80 -77.18
CA LEU A 240 -1.22 18.03 -77.47
C LEU A 240 0.10 17.81 -78.19
N THR A 241 0.87 16.85 -77.78
CA THR A 241 2.13 16.47 -78.47
C THR A 241 1.85 16.03 -79.92
N GLU A 242 0.86 15.17 -80.14
CA GLU A 242 0.48 14.79 -81.50
C GLU A 242 0.04 15.99 -82.37
N ILE A 243 -0.69 16.95 -81.81
CA ILE A 243 -1.09 18.17 -82.48
C ILE A 243 0.13 19.00 -82.83
N TYR A 244 1.08 19.19 -81.88
CA TYR A 244 2.33 19.89 -82.11
C TYR A 244 3.18 19.18 -83.19
N ASP A 245 3.32 17.89 -83.15
CA ASP A 245 4.07 17.15 -84.15
C ASP A 245 3.48 17.28 -85.51
N ARG A 246 2.17 17.23 -85.64
CA ARG A 246 1.48 17.49 -86.94
C ARG A 246 1.71 18.97 -87.44
N LEU A 247 1.57 19.88 -86.47
CA LEU A 247 1.78 21.30 -86.84
C LEU A 247 3.21 21.57 -87.36
N ILE A 248 4.22 20.97 -86.76
CA ILE A 248 5.62 21.15 -87.09
C ILE A 248 5.95 20.38 -88.37
N LEU A 249 5.53 19.09 -88.47
CA LEU A 249 5.93 18.23 -89.56
C LEU A 249 5.08 18.40 -90.85
N GLU A 250 3.81 18.76 -90.74
CA GLU A 250 2.90 18.83 -91.88
C GLU A 250 2.63 20.24 -92.39
N THR A 251 2.85 21.28 -91.56
CA THR A 251 2.70 22.70 -92.06
C THR A 251 3.98 23.34 -92.50
N GLY A 252 5.15 22.68 -92.30
CA GLY A 252 6.41 23.11 -92.91
C GLY A 252 6.99 24.44 -92.42
N VAL A 253 6.72 24.83 -91.14
CA VAL A 253 7.29 25.95 -90.50
C VAL A 253 8.56 25.63 -89.82
#